data_c6cd9dc50fb26375c82430147016102d
#
_entry.id   c6cd9dc50fb26375c82430147016102d
#
_cell.length_a   1.000
_cell.length_b   1.000
_cell.length_c   1.000
_cell.angle_alpha   90.00
_cell.angle_beta   90.00
_cell.angle_gamma   90.00
#
_symmetry.space_group_name_H-M   'P 1'
#
loop_
_entity.id
_entity.type
_entity.pdbx_description
1 polymer ?
#
loop_
_entity_poly.entity_id
_entity_poly.type
_entity_poly.pdbx_seq_one_letter_code
_entity_poly.pdbx_strand_id
1 'polypeptide(L)'
;MCDFKKAATILFLCVGVSSAASAQQVTAGQTEGVGFIGGVTDGGGFTAGGGIHYALDTKWILDGELSYLTGGDDFNGSFQGIPVAAESSAIAVDLNAHYLLQKSGKAPFAPYLLGGLGIVRARATATILGVTQSFSDTEAGLNLGVGGRWQPGVNWGVRPEIKVLIADNTSVRFSVGLYYQFGR
;
A
#
# COMPACT_ATOMS: atom_id res chain seq x y z
N MET A 1 12.98 24.06 3.25
CA MET A 1 12.62 23.76 4.67
C MET A 1 11.12 23.51 4.66
N CYS A 2 10.72 22.25 4.54
CA CYS A 2 9.30 21.86 4.43
C CYS A 2 8.70 21.82 5.84
N ASP A 3 7.57 22.49 6.03
CA ASP A 3 6.89 22.66 7.32
C ASP A 3 6.43 21.32 7.91
N PHE A 4 7.26 20.74 8.74
CA PHE A 4 6.98 19.51 9.51
C PHE A 4 5.78 19.64 10.46
N LYS A 5 5.33 20.87 10.73
CA LYS A 5 4.20 21.14 11.64
C LYS A 5 2.83 20.84 11.04
N LYS A 6 2.68 20.84 9.72
CA LYS A 6 1.37 20.55 9.06
C LYS A 6 1.08 19.06 8.94
N ALA A 7 2.12 18.21 8.89
CA ALA A 7 1.94 16.75 8.84
C ALA A 7 1.48 16.16 10.19
N ALA A 8 1.86 16.77 11.31
CA ALA A 8 1.49 16.29 12.63
C ALA A 8 0.01 16.53 12.98
N THR A 9 -0.64 17.55 12.38
CA THR A 9 -2.05 17.88 12.68
C THR A 9 -3.03 16.92 12.02
N ILE A 10 -2.69 16.28 10.90
CA ILE A 10 -3.57 15.32 10.23
C ILE A 10 -3.58 13.96 10.95
N LEU A 11 -2.50 13.61 11.63
CA LEU A 11 -2.42 12.34 12.38
C LEU A 11 -3.27 12.34 13.66
N PHE A 12 -3.59 13.51 14.24
CA PHE A 12 -4.31 13.61 15.51
C PHE A 12 -5.85 13.63 15.37
N LEU A 13 -6.39 13.82 14.17
CA LEU A 13 -7.84 13.89 13.97
C LEU A 13 -8.54 12.52 13.90
N CYS A 14 -7.79 11.42 13.85
CA CYS A 14 -8.35 10.07 13.77
C CYS A 14 -8.64 9.39 15.12
N VAL A 15 -8.38 10.04 16.25
CA VAL A 15 -8.48 9.41 17.59
C VAL A 15 -9.82 9.66 18.29
N GLY A 16 -10.72 10.45 17.71
CA GLY A 16 -11.90 10.99 18.39
C GLY A 16 -13.25 10.30 18.13
N VAL A 17 -13.33 9.15 17.46
CA VAL A 17 -14.61 8.47 17.23
C VAL A 17 -14.70 7.20 18.08
N SER A 18 -15.02 7.37 19.35
CA SER A 18 -15.49 6.30 20.24
C SER A 18 -16.97 6.03 20.00
N SER A 19 -17.34 5.50 18.85
CA SER A 19 -18.61 4.84 18.63
C SER A 19 -18.38 3.33 18.72
N ALA A 20 -19.35 2.59 19.24
CA ALA A 20 -19.31 1.15 19.50
C ALA A 20 -18.69 0.35 18.32
N ALA A 21 -17.37 0.33 18.28
CA ALA A 21 -16.63 -0.45 17.31
C ALA A 21 -16.85 -1.92 17.70
N SER A 22 -17.51 -2.67 16.82
CA SER A 22 -17.61 -4.12 16.98
C SER A 22 -16.19 -4.67 17.05
N ALA A 23 -15.93 -5.53 18.03
CA ALA A 23 -14.62 -6.16 18.16
C ALA A 23 -14.32 -6.92 16.87
N GLN A 24 -13.17 -6.66 16.28
CA GLN A 24 -12.75 -7.29 15.03
C GLN A 24 -12.74 -8.81 15.18
N GLN A 25 -13.48 -9.50 14.33
CA GLN A 25 -13.54 -10.94 14.31
C GLN A 25 -12.98 -11.45 12.98
N VAL A 26 -11.74 -11.94 13.00
CA VAL A 26 -11.16 -12.71 11.91
C VAL A 26 -11.46 -14.17 12.17
N THR A 27 -12.16 -14.82 11.26
CA THR A 27 -12.56 -16.22 11.37
C THR A 27 -11.83 -17.03 10.30
N ALA A 28 -11.39 -18.23 10.63
CA ALA A 28 -10.76 -19.13 9.67
C ALA A 28 -11.68 -19.35 8.45
N GLY A 29 -11.10 -19.30 7.24
CA GLY A 29 -11.82 -19.42 5.98
C GLY A 29 -12.49 -18.12 5.50
N GLN A 30 -12.41 -17.04 6.25
CA GLN A 30 -12.98 -15.75 5.85
C GLN A 30 -12.19 -15.13 4.70
N THR A 31 -12.91 -14.67 3.68
CA THR A 31 -12.35 -13.94 2.53
C THR A 31 -12.72 -12.47 2.62
N GLU A 32 -11.79 -11.60 2.27
CA GLU A 32 -11.97 -10.16 2.25
C GLU A 32 -11.45 -9.58 0.94
N GLY A 33 -12.16 -8.60 0.39
CA GLY A 33 -11.65 -7.74 -0.67
C GLY A 33 -11.07 -6.47 -0.06
N VAL A 34 -9.95 -6.00 -0.58
CA VAL A 34 -9.30 -4.78 -0.15
C VAL A 34 -9.06 -3.85 -1.32
N GLY A 35 -9.26 -2.54 -1.10
CA GLY A 35 -8.79 -1.49 -1.99
C GLY A 35 -7.97 -0.50 -1.17
N PHE A 36 -6.88 0.02 -1.73
CA PHE A 36 -6.00 0.94 -1.02
C PHE A 36 -5.44 2.03 -1.92
N ILE A 37 -5.04 3.13 -1.28
CA ILE A 37 -4.29 4.22 -1.87
C ILE A 37 -3.11 4.57 -0.96
N GLY A 38 -2.06 5.17 -1.54
CA GLY A 38 -0.88 5.49 -0.76
C GLY A 38 0.18 6.29 -1.51
N GLY A 39 1.34 6.42 -0.87
CA GLY A 39 2.54 7.02 -1.44
C GLY A 39 3.74 6.08 -1.31
N VAL A 40 4.71 6.26 -2.19
CA VAL A 40 5.97 5.53 -2.21
C VAL A 40 7.13 6.50 -2.08
N THR A 41 8.15 6.16 -1.29
CA THR A 41 9.28 7.08 -1.04
C THR A 41 10.27 7.13 -2.19
N ASP A 42 10.47 6.05 -2.90
CA ASP A 42 11.35 6.00 -4.05
C ASP A 42 10.65 6.62 -5.25
N GLY A 43 11.18 7.73 -5.76
CA GLY A 43 10.56 8.53 -6.81
C GLY A 43 9.33 9.35 -6.38
N GLY A 44 8.92 9.36 -5.10
CA GLY A 44 7.86 10.23 -4.56
C GLY A 44 6.46 10.01 -5.14
N GLY A 45 6.19 8.82 -5.68
CA GLY A 45 4.97 8.53 -6.43
C GLY A 45 3.74 8.23 -5.57
N PHE A 46 2.59 8.25 -6.26
CA PHE A 46 1.31 7.80 -5.70
C PHE A 46 1.08 6.33 -6.07
N THR A 47 0.43 5.57 -5.20
CA THR A 47 0.03 4.19 -5.47
C THR A 47 -1.45 3.99 -5.20
N ALA A 48 -2.09 3.18 -6.02
CA ALA A 48 -3.43 2.67 -5.79
C ALA A 48 -3.48 1.19 -6.17
N GLY A 49 -4.26 0.42 -5.45
CA GLY A 49 -4.34 -1.01 -5.69
C GLY A 49 -5.50 -1.68 -4.98
N GLY A 50 -5.54 -2.98 -5.13
CA GLY A 50 -6.50 -3.83 -4.45
C GLY A 50 -6.02 -5.26 -4.36
N GLY A 51 -6.72 -6.06 -3.57
CA GLY A 51 -6.32 -7.44 -3.34
C GLY A 51 -7.40 -8.26 -2.66
N ILE A 52 -7.04 -9.50 -2.41
CA ILE A 52 -7.87 -10.47 -1.71
C ILE A 52 -7.08 -10.99 -0.51
N HIS A 53 -7.73 -10.99 0.63
CA HIS A 53 -7.24 -11.59 1.87
C HIS A 53 -8.00 -12.88 2.15
N TYR A 54 -7.28 -13.87 2.64
CA TYR A 54 -7.84 -15.12 3.10
C TYR A 54 -7.32 -15.46 4.50
N ALA A 55 -8.21 -15.55 5.47
CA ALA A 55 -7.87 -15.89 6.85
C ALA A 55 -7.64 -17.40 6.99
N LEU A 56 -6.41 -17.81 7.24
CA LEU A 56 -6.08 -19.21 7.56
C LEU A 56 -6.61 -19.60 8.93
N ASP A 57 -6.46 -18.69 9.88
CA ASP A 57 -6.95 -18.81 11.25
C ASP A 57 -7.24 -17.43 11.85
N THR A 58 -7.38 -17.35 13.17
CA THR A 58 -7.66 -16.09 13.90
C THR A 58 -6.45 -15.15 13.96
N LYS A 59 -5.27 -15.56 13.51
CA LYS A 59 -4.01 -14.79 13.55
C LYS A 59 -3.34 -14.61 12.21
N TRP A 60 -3.49 -15.57 11.29
CA TRP A 60 -2.81 -15.56 10.02
C TRP A 60 -3.76 -15.25 8.87
N ILE A 61 -3.40 -14.27 8.08
CA ILE A 61 -4.12 -13.88 6.86
C ILE A 61 -3.14 -13.94 5.71
N LEU A 62 -3.47 -14.68 4.67
CA LEU A 62 -2.78 -14.59 3.37
C LEU A 62 -3.36 -13.43 2.57
N ASP A 63 -2.50 -12.74 1.86
CA ASP A 63 -2.81 -11.55 1.11
C ASP A 63 -2.20 -11.60 -0.28
N GLY A 64 -3.02 -11.39 -1.30
CA GLY A 64 -2.60 -11.19 -2.68
C GLY A 64 -3.02 -9.80 -3.14
N GLU A 65 -2.06 -8.95 -3.47
CA GLU A 65 -2.29 -7.55 -3.89
C GLU A 65 -1.79 -7.32 -5.32
N LEU A 66 -2.52 -6.46 -6.04
CA LEU A 66 -2.10 -5.84 -7.29
C LEU A 66 -2.15 -4.34 -7.11
N SER A 67 -1.07 -3.64 -7.45
CA SER A 67 -1.02 -2.19 -7.36
C SER A 67 -0.38 -1.54 -8.59
N TYR A 68 -0.82 -0.32 -8.85
CA TYR A 68 -0.24 0.59 -9.83
C TYR A 68 0.43 1.75 -9.08
N LEU A 69 1.63 2.09 -9.51
CA LEU A 69 2.44 3.18 -8.97
C LEU A 69 2.68 4.20 -10.07
N THR A 70 2.45 5.48 -9.78
CA THR A 70 2.92 6.58 -10.62
C THR A 70 4.28 7.02 -10.12
N GLY A 71 5.19 7.35 -11.04
CA GLY A 71 6.43 8.00 -10.63
C GLY A 71 6.17 9.42 -10.13
N GLY A 72 6.90 9.84 -9.10
CA GLY A 72 6.86 11.21 -8.60
C GLY A 72 7.81 12.15 -9.35
N ASP A 73 8.73 11.60 -10.12
CA ASP A 73 9.76 12.33 -10.87
C ASP A 73 9.34 12.62 -12.32
N ASP A 74 8.03 12.76 -12.58
CA ASP A 74 7.56 13.17 -13.87
C ASP A 74 8.07 14.58 -14.18
N PHE A 75 8.93 14.68 -15.19
CA PHE A 75 9.53 15.93 -15.63
C PHE A 75 8.94 16.34 -16.98
N ASN A 76 8.40 17.55 -17.02
CA ASN A 76 7.94 18.16 -18.26
C ASN A 76 8.51 19.58 -18.34
N GLY A 77 9.53 19.77 -19.17
CA GLY A 77 10.26 21.02 -19.23
C GLY A 77 11.04 21.18 -20.52
N SER A 78 11.90 22.20 -20.58
CA SER A 78 12.82 22.40 -21.70
C SER A 78 14.24 22.56 -21.19
N PHE A 79 15.17 21.89 -21.84
CA PHE A 79 16.60 22.08 -21.63
C PHE A 79 17.21 22.77 -22.85
N GLN A 80 17.74 24.00 -22.68
CA GLN A 80 18.26 24.84 -23.78
C GLN A 80 17.25 25.05 -24.94
N GLY A 81 15.95 25.18 -24.61
CA GLY A 81 14.91 25.36 -25.64
C GLY A 81 14.41 24.05 -26.28
N ILE A 82 14.96 22.88 -25.87
CA ILE A 82 14.54 21.57 -26.35
C ILE A 82 13.51 21.00 -25.36
N PRO A 83 12.28 20.68 -25.83
CA PRO A 83 11.29 20.05 -24.94
C PRO A 83 11.74 18.65 -24.53
N VAL A 84 11.70 18.39 -23.21
CA VAL A 84 12.02 17.11 -22.60
C VAL A 84 10.88 16.73 -21.68
N ALA A 85 10.37 15.52 -21.85
CA ALA A 85 9.40 14.92 -20.93
C ALA A 85 9.89 13.54 -20.47
N ALA A 86 9.76 13.27 -19.20
CA ALA A 86 10.03 11.96 -18.60
C ALA A 86 8.86 11.56 -17.72
N GLU A 87 8.41 10.33 -17.89
CA GLU A 87 7.31 9.73 -17.12
C GLU A 87 7.75 8.37 -16.62
N SER A 88 7.37 8.03 -15.39
CA SER A 88 7.62 6.72 -14.80
C SER A 88 6.36 6.12 -14.19
N SER A 89 6.22 4.80 -14.30
CA SER A 89 5.13 4.05 -13.70
C SER A 89 5.57 2.63 -13.40
N ALA A 90 4.88 1.97 -12.46
CA ALA A 90 5.12 0.57 -12.20
C ALA A 90 3.82 -0.18 -11.85
N ILE A 91 3.84 -1.48 -12.10
CA ILE A 91 2.82 -2.42 -11.64
C ILE A 91 3.51 -3.38 -10.68
N ALA A 92 2.92 -3.59 -9.50
CA ALA A 92 3.41 -4.54 -8.52
C ALA A 92 2.37 -5.61 -8.22
N VAL A 93 2.85 -6.85 -8.08
CA VAL A 93 2.09 -8.00 -7.59
C VAL A 93 2.76 -8.50 -6.34
N ASP A 94 2.02 -8.54 -5.24
CA ASP A 94 2.51 -8.93 -3.94
C ASP A 94 1.76 -10.15 -3.40
N LEU A 95 2.49 -11.08 -2.78
CA LEU A 95 1.95 -12.19 -1.99
C LEU A 95 2.53 -12.09 -0.59
N ASN A 96 1.67 -11.83 0.40
CA ASN A 96 2.10 -11.60 1.76
C ASN A 96 1.33 -12.50 2.75
N ALA A 97 1.92 -12.66 3.93
CA ALA A 97 1.26 -13.23 5.10
C ALA A 97 1.24 -12.17 6.20
N HIS A 98 0.08 -11.93 6.80
CA HIS A 98 -0.10 -11.03 7.93
C HIS A 98 -0.24 -11.85 9.20
N TYR A 99 0.52 -11.47 10.24
CA TYR A 99 0.41 -12.04 11.58
C TYR A 99 -0.21 -11.02 12.53
N LEU A 100 -1.44 -11.27 12.99
CA LEU A 100 -2.15 -10.43 13.95
C LEU A 100 -1.52 -10.57 15.34
N LEU A 101 -1.06 -9.46 15.91
CA LEU A 101 -0.44 -9.41 17.23
C LEU A 101 -1.45 -9.58 18.37
N GLN A 102 -2.72 -9.27 18.11
CA GLN A 102 -3.82 -9.47 19.06
C GLN A 102 -4.73 -10.60 18.60
N LYS A 103 -5.33 -11.30 19.56
CA LYS A 103 -6.39 -12.26 19.26
C LYS A 103 -7.62 -11.50 18.76
N SER A 104 -8.17 -11.99 17.65
CA SER A 104 -9.44 -11.52 17.10
C SER A 104 -10.54 -11.42 18.18
N GLY A 105 -11.37 -10.40 18.10
CA GLY A 105 -12.53 -10.21 18.99
C GLY A 105 -12.26 -9.51 20.32
N LYS A 106 -11.01 -9.07 20.61
CA LYS A 106 -10.71 -8.41 21.89
C LYS A 106 -10.61 -6.88 21.81
N ALA A 107 -10.38 -6.31 20.63
CA ALA A 107 -10.24 -4.88 20.45
C ALA A 107 -10.71 -4.45 19.06
N PRO A 108 -11.21 -3.21 18.91
CA PRO A 108 -11.60 -2.66 17.60
C PRO A 108 -10.42 -2.43 16.65
N PHE A 109 -9.21 -2.39 17.19
CA PHE A 109 -7.96 -2.22 16.46
C PHE A 109 -7.04 -3.42 16.70
N ALA A 110 -6.55 -4.05 15.63
CA ALA A 110 -5.62 -5.17 15.67
C ALA A 110 -4.36 -4.83 14.86
N PRO A 111 -3.22 -4.58 15.53
CA PRO A 111 -1.94 -4.43 14.85
C PRO A 111 -1.47 -5.76 14.28
N TYR A 112 -0.73 -5.70 13.16
CA TYR A 112 -0.14 -6.86 12.53
C TYR A 112 1.27 -6.59 11.98
N LEU A 113 2.02 -7.67 11.83
CA LEU A 113 3.24 -7.73 11.04
C LEU A 113 2.92 -8.37 9.69
N LEU A 114 3.59 -7.97 8.64
CA LEU A 114 3.51 -8.61 7.35
C LEU A 114 4.89 -9.00 6.83
N GLY A 115 4.93 -10.10 6.12
CA GLY A 115 6.09 -10.56 5.37
C GLY A 115 5.65 -11.30 4.12
N GLY A 116 6.43 -11.18 3.05
CA GLY A 116 6.05 -11.81 1.78
C GLY A 116 7.03 -11.57 0.65
N LEU A 117 6.54 -11.78 -0.56
CA LEU A 117 7.28 -11.61 -1.81
C LEU A 117 6.53 -10.60 -2.69
N GLY A 118 7.28 -9.77 -3.40
CA GLY A 118 6.76 -8.84 -4.39
C GLY A 118 7.50 -8.95 -5.71
N ILE A 119 6.78 -8.72 -6.80
CA ILE A 119 7.35 -8.54 -8.13
C ILE A 119 6.86 -7.18 -8.63
N VAL A 120 7.81 -6.31 -8.99
CA VAL A 120 7.54 -4.98 -9.51
C VAL A 120 8.05 -4.90 -10.95
N ARG A 121 7.18 -4.48 -11.86
CA ARG A 121 7.57 -4.12 -13.22
C ARG A 121 7.48 -2.62 -13.40
N ALA A 122 8.63 -1.97 -13.45
CA ALA A 122 8.78 -0.54 -13.69
C ALA A 122 8.89 -0.25 -15.18
N ARG A 123 8.37 0.90 -15.60
CA ARG A 123 8.51 1.45 -16.94
C ARG A 123 8.84 2.93 -16.84
N ALA A 124 9.89 3.33 -17.52
CA ALA A 124 10.27 4.72 -17.71
C ALA A 124 10.18 5.09 -19.20
N THR A 125 9.64 6.25 -19.50
CA THR A 125 9.52 6.78 -20.86
C THR A 125 10.13 8.17 -20.90
N ALA A 126 11.06 8.39 -21.84
CA ALA A 126 11.67 9.69 -22.08
C ALA A 126 11.37 10.14 -23.50
N THR A 127 10.93 11.39 -23.67
CA THR A 127 10.67 12.02 -24.97
C THR A 127 11.55 13.25 -25.13
N ILE A 128 12.37 13.25 -26.19
CA ILE A 128 13.27 14.34 -26.53
C ILE A 128 13.06 14.64 -28.02
N LEU A 129 12.77 15.89 -28.39
CA LEU A 129 12.53 16.33 -29.80
C LEU A 129 11.47 15.49 -30.52
N GLY A 130 10.45 14.98 -29.81
CA GLY A 130 9.41 14.13 -30.39
C GLY A 130 9.83 12.67 -30.60
N VAL A 131 11.05 12.29 -30.23
CA VAL A 131 11.51 10.88 -30.22
C VAL A 131 11.29 10.32 -28.83
N THR A 132 10.46 9.27 -28.76
CA THR A 132 10.15 8.59 -27.50
C THR A 132 10.93 7.30 -27.38
N GLN A 133 11.61 7.12 -26.25
CA GLN A 133 12.24 5.87 -25.83
C GLN A 133 11.61 5.37 -24.54
N SER A 134 11.37 4.07 -24.47
CA SER A 134 10.81 3.42 -23.29
C SER A 134 11.75 2.30 -22.80
N PHE A 135 11.98 2.30 -21.50
CA PHE A 135 12.73 1.26 -20.80
C PHE A 135 11.79 0.56 -19.83
N SER A 136 11.95 -0.74 -19.66
CA SER A 136 11.21 -1.50 -18.65
C SER A 136 12.14 -2.43 -17.93
N ASP A 137 11.97 -2.53 -16.62
CA ASP A 137 12.70 -3.44 -15.75
C ASP A 137 11.73 -4.20 -14.85
N THR A 138 12.14 -5.39 -14.41
CA THR A 138 11.32 -6.24 -13.53
C THR A 138 12.20 -6.74 -12.39
N GLU A 139 11.82 -6.38 -11.19
CA GLU A 139 12.51 -6.76 -9.97
C GLU A 139 11.60 -7.64 -9.10
N ALA A 140 12.19 -8.62 -8.43
CA ALA A 140 11.54 -9.39 -7.38
C ALA A 140 12.23 -9.11 -6.05
N GLY A 141 11.46 -9.05 -4.98
CA GLY A 141 11.99 -8.71 -3.67
C GLY A 141 11.17 -9.27 -2.52
N LEU A 142 11.67 -9.00 -1.33
CA LEU A 142 11.02 -9.34 -0.07
C LEU A 142 10.17 -8.17 0.43
N ASN A 143 8.95 -8.45 0.81
CA ASN A 143 8.07 -7.51 1.50
C ASN A 143 8.18 -7.70 3.00
N LEU A 144 8.43 -6.62 3.73
CA LEU A 144 8.32 -6.56 5.18
C LEU A 144 7.50 -5.34 5.56
N GLY A 145 6.66 -5.46 6.60
CA GLY A 145 5.88 -4.31 7.00
C GLY A 145 5.11 -4.48 8.29
N VAL A 146 4.44 -3.41 8.64
CA VAL A 146 3.58 -3.31 9.80
C VAL A 146 2.31 -2.57 9.43
N GLY A 147 1.22 -2.93 10.07
CA GLY A 147 -0.05 -2.26 9.85
C GLY A 147 -1.00 -2.44 11.02
N GLY A 148 -2.17 -1.90 10.83
CA GLY A 148 -3.26 -2.05 11.77
C GLY A 148 -4.57 -2.26 11.05
N ARG A 149 -5.47 -2.99 11.66
CA ARG A 149 -6.83 -3.19 11.19
C ARG A 149 -7.76 -2.54 12.19
N TRP A 150 -8.59 -1.64 11.73
CA TRP A 150 -9.65 -1.01 12.51
C TRP A 150 -10.99 -1.32 11.85
N GLN A 151 -11.89 -1.96 12.60
CA GLN A 151 -13.20 -2.40 12.10
C GLN A 151 -14.33 -1.61 12.80
N PRO A 152 -14.71 -0.43 12.28
CA PRO A 152 -15.82 0.34 12.80
C PRO A 152 -17.19 -0.22 12.40
N GLY A 153 -17.26 -1.04 11.36
CA GLY A 153 -18.50 -1.64 10.85
C GLY A 153 -18.53 -3.16 10.99
N VAL A 154 -19.68 -3.75 10.70
CA VAL A 154 -19.88 -5.20 10.85
C VAL A 154 -19.04 -6.00 9.85
N ASN A 155 -18.97 -5.53 8.60
CA ASN A 155 -18.32 -6.25 7.50
C ASN A 155 -17.20 -5.43 6.82
N TRP A 156 -16.88 -4.25 7.29
CA TRP A 156 -15.87 -3.40 6.67
C TRP A 156 -14.96 -2.74 7.71
N GLY A 157 -13.78 -2.39 7.27
CA GLY A 157 -12.83 -1.69 8.12
C GLY A 157 -11.76 -0.97 7.33
N VAL A 158 -10.88 -0.30 8.07
CA VAL A 158 -9.75 0.50 7.56
C VAL A 158 -8.43 -0.17 7.93
N ARG A 159 -7.48 -0.12 7.00
CA ARG A 159 -6.16 -0.74 7.16
C ARG A 159 -5.04 0.24 6.80
N PRO A 160 -4.50 1.03 7.75
CA PRO A 160 -3.23 1.71 7.57
C PRO A 160 -2.08 0.71 7.57
N GLU A 161 -1.11 0.91 6.65
CA GLU A 161 0.02 -0.01 6.46
C GLU A 161 1.27 0.75 6.02
N ILE A 162 2.42 0.30 6.53
CA ILE A 162 3.75 0.66 6.05
C ILE A 162 4.41 -0.63 5.59
N LYS A 163 4.81 -0.68 4.31
CA LYS A 163 5.46 -1.84 3.69
C LYS A 163 6.76 -1.41 3.04
N VAL A 164 7.81 -2.16 3.27
CA VAL A 164 9.12 -2.02 2.64
C VAL A 164 9.29 -3.17 1.65
N LEU A 165 9.56 -2.85 0.41
CA LEU A 165 10.02 -3.80 -0.59
C LEU A 165 11.54 -3.73 -0.63
N ILE A 166 12.19 -4.84 -0.31
CA ILE A 166 13.64 -5.03 -0.34
C ILE A 166 13.96 -5.80 -1.61
N ALA A 167 14.47 -5.09 -2.61
CA ALA A 167 14.93 -5.58 -3.90
C ALA A 167 16.28 -4.92 -4.20
N ASP A 168 16.73 -4.88 -5.45
CA ASP A 168 17.91 -4.13 -5.85
C ASP A 168 17.77 -2.64 -5.48
N ASN A 169 16.56 -2.09 -5.61
CA ASN A 169 16.17 -0.79 -5.06
C ASN A 169 15.16 -1.00 -3.92
N THR A 170 15.47 -0.43 -2.74
CA THR A 170 14.58 -0.52 -1.59
C THR A 170 13.58 0.63 -1.60
N SER A 171 12.28 0.30 -1.58
CA SER A 171 11.20 1.29 -1.54
C SER A 171 10.32 1.11 -0.31
N VAL A 172 9.76 2.23 0.19
CA VAL A 172 8.80 2.22 1.31
C VAL A 172 7.47 2.74 0.84
N ARG A 173 6.42 1.93 1.02
CA ARG A 173 5.03 2.27 0.73
C ARG A 173 4.29 2.59 2.01
N PHE A 174 3.62 3.75 2.04
CA PHE A 174 2.63 4.12 3.06
C PHE A 174 1.26 4.07 2.41
N SER A 175 0.34 3.29 2.96
CA SER A 175 -0.98 3.14 2.38
C SER A 175 -2.08 3.12 3.43
N VAL A 176 -3.29 3.50 2.99
CA VAL A 176 -4.52 3.31 3.74
C VAL A 176 -5.49 2.55 2.85
N GLY A 177 -5.95 1.41 3.32
CA GLY A 177 -6.89 0.55 2.63
C GLY A 177 -8.25 0.50 3.33
N LEU A 178 -9.28 0.23 2.54
CA LEU A 178 -10.59 -0.21 2.99
C LEU A 178 -10.73 -1.70 2.67
N TYR A 179 -11.20 -2.49 3.63
CA TYR A 179 -11.49 -3.89 3.40
C TYR A 179 -12.96 -4.21 3.67
N TYR A 180 -13.47 -5.17 2.94
CA TYR A 180 -14.82 -5.69 3.09
C TYR A 180 -14.79 -7.21 3.22
N GLN A 181 -15.47 -7.74 4.24
CA GLN A 181 -15.55 -9.17 4.56
C GLN A 181 -16.73 -9.80 3.84
N PHE A 182 -16.46 -10.86 3.07
CA PHE A 182 -17.49 -11.65 2.40
C PHE A 182 -17.84 -12.88 3.24
N GLY A 183 -19.12 -13.26 3.24
CA GLY A 183 -19.56 -14.55 3.79
C GLY A 183 -19.57 -14.63 5.31
N ARG A 184 -20.46 -13.88 5.93
CA ARG A 184 -20.99 -14.24 7.26
C ARG A 184 -22.30 -14.96 7.09
#